data_0dcfc9cc1c080a5ac85a6c71d0391702
#
_entry.id   0dcfc9cc1c080a5ac85a6c71d0391702
#
_cell.length_a   1.000
_cell.length_b   1.000
_cell.length_c   1.000
_cell.angle_alpha   90.00
_cell.angle_beta   90.00
_cell.angle_gamma   90.00
#
_symmetry.space_group_name_H-M   'P 1'
#
loop_
_entity.id
_entity.type
_entity.pdbx_description
1 polymer ?
#
loop_
_entity_poly.entity_id
_entity_poly.type
_entity_poly.pdbx_seq_one_letter_code
_entity_poly.pdbx_strand_id
1 'polypeptide(L)'
;MKNLVVLGSTGSIGTQTLDVVREHPDLFHVSVLVANRSDELLEKQIEEFQPQLAVLSDEAAYKRLRQRYSGKTELAGGRQAVIDAAAYPEAQVVVTSLMGFAGLEPTLAALEAGKDIALANKETLVVAGELVMRKAKELGRAILPVDSEHCALFQCLQGQDRKAVEKLILTASGGPFRGRKADELLHVSKKDVLAHPTWNMGQKITVDSASLVNKGLEVIEARWLYDVSYDQIQVVVHPQSIVHSMVQYQDGTVMAQLGCTDMRLPIQYALTYPDRVASHFPRVDFYELGKLTFEKPDLETFRGLKLAFEAGRMGGTMPCIMNGANEVAVEAFLQGKAGFLDIYRLIEKAMEAGEIEYQPDLAQLLAADKWARAYTREQLAKL
;
A
#
# COMPACT_ATOMS: atom_id res chain seq x y z
N MET A 1 -26.80 -2.27 0.06
CA MET A 1 -25.77 -2.04 1.08
C MET A 1 -24.69 -3.08 0.90
N LYS A 2 -23.41 -2.68 0.79
CA LYS A 2 -22.26 -3.61 0.66
C LYS A 2 -21.74 -3.97 2.05
N ASN A 3 -21.51 -5.26 2.29
CA ASN A 3 -20.89 -5.75 3.51
C ASN A 3 -19.37 -5.78 3.34
N LEU A 4 -18.67 -5.20 4.29
CA LEU A 4 -17.22 -4.98 4.25
C LEU A 4 -16.48 -5.82 5.30
N VAL A 5 -15.33 -6.34 4.92
CA VAL A 5 -14.26 -6.72 5.83
C VAL A 5 -13.19 -5.63 5.81
N VAL A 6 -12.78 -5.14 6.97
CA VAL A 6 -11.72 -4.14 7.08
C VAL A 6 -10.50 -4.77 7.77
N LEU A 7 -9.52 -5.18 6.97
CA LEU A 7 -8.26 -5.71 7.47
C LEU A 7 -7.33 -4.54 7.84
N GLY A 8 -6.97 -4.44 9.11
CA GLY A 8 -6.17 -3.32 9.62
C GLY A 8 -6.99 -2.09 10.02
N SER A 9 -8.19 -2.30 10.59
CA SER A 9 -9.18 -1.26 10.92
C SER A 9 -8.66 -0.15 11.84
N THR A 10 -7.67 -0.42 12.67
CA THR A 10 -7.06 0.54 13.61
C THR A 10 -5.87 1.28 13.02
N GLY A 11 -5.45 0.96 11.80
CA GLY A 11 -4.40 1.67 11.07
C GLY A 11 -4.93 2.94 10.37
N SER A 12 -4.01 3.70 9.76
CA SER A 12 -4.36 4.97 9.09
C SER A 12 -5.43 4.79 8.00
N ILE A 13 -5.28 3.79 7.13
CA ILE A 13 -6.27 3.53 6.06
C ILE A 13 -7.55 2.94 6.64
N GLY A 14 -7.43 2.01 7.62
CA GLY A 14 -8.59 1.39 8.24
C GLY A 14 -9.50 2.41 8.94
N THR A 15 -8.95 3.34 9.71
CA THR A 15 -9.72 4.40 10.37
C THR A 15 -10.40 5.33 9.35
N GLN A 16 -9.71 5.70 8.28
CA GLN A 16 -10.28 6.50 7.20
C GLN A 16 -11.33 5.72 6.37
N THR A 17 -11.19 4.40 6.27
CA THR A 17 -12.25 3.54 5.71
C THR A 17 -13.52 3.63 6.57
N LEU A 18 -13.37 3.57 7.88
CA LEU A 18 -14.51 3.73 8.79
C LEU A 18 -15.11 5.13 8.75
N ASP A 19 -14.31 6.18 8.48
CA ASP A 19 -14.84 7.54 8.22
C ASP A 19 -15.72 7.56 6.96
N VAL A 20 -15.32 6.87 5.90
CA VAL A 20 -16.13 6.72 4.68
C VAL A 20 -17.43 5.96 4.98
N VAL A 21 -17.39 4.93 5.81
CA VAL A 21 -18.59 4.19 6.23
C VAL A 21 -19.53 5.08 7.04
N ARG A 22 -19.01 5.93 7.95
CA ARG A 22 -19.82 6.91 8.70
C ARG A 22 -20.50 7.94 7.80
N GLU A 23 -19.83 8.35 6.74
CA GLU A 23 -20.39 9.28 5.74
C GLU A 23 -21.54 8.64 4.94
N HIS A 24 -21.50 7.31 4.75
CA HIS A 24 -22.45 6.57 3.91
C HIS A 24 -23.03 5.33 4.61
N PRO A 25 -23.77 5.50 5.72
CA PRO A 25 -24.28 4.36 6.49
C PRO A 25 -25.38 3.57 5.75
N ASP A 26 -25.97 4.15 4.72
CA ASP A 26 -26.94 3.52 3.82
C ASP A 26 -26.28 2.64 2.73
N LEU A 27 -25.01 2.89 2.41
CA LEU A 27 -24.28 2.16 1.38
C LEU A 27 -23.46 0.99 1.94
N PHE A 28 -22.95 1.12 3.17
CA PHE A 28 -21.98 0.19 3.73
C PHE A 28 -22.37 -0.37 5.10
N HIS A 29 -22.06 -1.63 5.32
CA HIS A 29 -22.09 -2.28 6.61
C HIS A 29 -20.74 -2.97 6.88
N VAL A 30 -20.19 -2.77 8.07
CA VAL A 30 -18.93 -3.42 8.47
C VAL A 30 -19.26 -4.75 9.14
N SER A 31 -19.03 -5.86 8.42
CA SER A 31 -19.24 -7.21 8.94
C SER A 31 -18.09 -7.71 9.80
N VAL A 32 -16.85 -7.33 9.43
CA VAL A 32 -15.64 -7.80 10.12
C VAL A 32 -14.65 -6.68 10.30
N LEU A 33 -14.09 -6.59 11.50
CA LEU A 33 -12.97 -5.72 11.85
C LEU A 33 -11.75 -6.55 12.22
N VAL A 34 -10.59 -6.22 11.64
CA VAL A 34 -9.33 -6.90 11.96
C VAL A 34 -8.28 -5.87 12.39
N ALA A 35 -7.64 -6.09 13.52
CA ALA A 35 -6.52 -5.28 14.01
C ALA A 35 -5.35 -6.14 14.46
N ASN A 36 -4.22 -5.53 14.77
CA ASN A 36 -3.05 -6.25 15.29
C ASN A 36 -3.02 -6.20 16.82
N ARG A 37 -2.59 -5.08 17.42
CA ARG A 37 -2.35 -4.92 18.87
C ARG A 37 -3.25 -3.91 19.54
N SER A 38 -3.95 -3.10 18.78
CA SER A 38 -4.75 -1.97 19.27
C SER A 38 -6.11 -2.42 19.76
N ASP A 39 -6.14 -3.22 20.80
CA ASP A 39 -7.34 -3.84 21.36
C ASP A 39 -8.34 -2.80 21.92
N GLU A 40 -7.87 -1.71 22.52
CA GLU A 40 -8.76 -0.64 23.04
C GLU A 40 -9.45 0.16 21.90
N LEU A 41 -8.73 0.44 20.81
CA LEU A 41 -9.34 1.11 19.66
C LEU A 41 -10.29 0.18 18.90
N LEU A 42 -9.92 -1.10 18.77
CA LEU A 42 -10.80 -2.09 18.16
C LEU A 42 -12.10 -2.25 18.95
N GLU A 43 -12.04 -2.24 20.30
CA GLU A 43 -13.23 -2.30 21.14
C GLU A 43 -14.20 -1.13 20.88
N LYS A 44 -13.68 0.10 20.79
CA LYS A 44 -14.48 1.27 20.39
C LYS A 44 -15.10 1.13 19.00
N GLN A 45 -14.35 0.57 18.05
CA GLN A 45 -14.85 0.29 16.70
C GLN A 45 -15.95 -0.79 16.74
N ILE A 46 -15.81 -1.81 17.58
CA ILE A 46 -16.84 -2.83 17.79
C ILE A 46 -18.14 -2.22 18.36
N GLU A 47 -18.02 -1.36 19.37
CA GLU A 47 -19.16 -0.66 19.97
C GLU A 47 -19.90 0.22 18.96
N GLU A 48 -19.18 0.89 18.07
CA GLU A 48 -19.75 1.80 17.07
C GLU A 48 -20.38 1.04 15.88
N PHE A 49 -19.63 0.12 15.26
CA PHE A 49 -20.04 -0.53 14.01
C PHE A 49 -20.74 -1.85 14.20
N GLN A 50 -20.69 -2.43 15.39
CA GLN A 50 -21.34 -3.70 15.78
C GLN A 50 -21.11 -4.82 14.72
N PRO A 51 -19.85 -5.11 14.34
CA PRO A 51 -19.56 -6.15 13.38
C PRO A 51 -19.96 -7.52 13.92
N GLN A 52 -20.15 -8.50 13.04
CA GLN A 52 -20.38 -9.88 13.42
C GLN A 52 -19.12 -10.52 14.02
N LEU A 53 -17.94 -10.16 13.47
CA LEU A 53 -16.65 -10.73 13.90
C LEU A 53 -15.61 -9.61 14.08
N ALA A 54 -14.81 -9.71 15.14
CA ALA A 54 -13.61 -8.89 15.33
C ALA A 54 -12.39 -9.75 15.64
N VAL A 55 -11.27 -9.47 14.97
CA VAL A 55 -10.07 -10.29 15.03
C VAL A 55 -8.88 -9.46 15.47
N LEU A 56 -8.08 -10.01 16.39
CA LEU A 56 -6.76 -9.49 16.75
C LEU A 56 -5.67 -10.48 16.36
N SER A 57 -4.74 -10.08 15.50
CA SER A 57 -3.64 -10.97 15.08
C SER A 57 -2.62 -11.23 16.19
N ASP A 58 -2.47 -10.30 17.15
CA ASP A 58 -1.65 -10.47 18.35
C ASP A 58 -2.44 -11.20 19.44
N GLU A 59 -1.97 -12.38 19.85
CA GLU A 59 -2.66 -13.22 20.82
C GLU A 59 -2.78 -12.58 22.22
N ALA A 60 -1.81 -11.76 22.61
CA ALA A 60 -1.85 -11.08 23.91
C ALA A 60 -2.94 -10.00 23.91
N ALA A 61 -3.05 -9.23 22.83
CA ALA A 61 -4.12 -8.25 22.63
C ALA A 61 -5.50 -8.94 22.57
N TYR A 62 -5.61 -10.05 21.87
CA TYR A 62 -6.83 -10.87 21.85
C TYR A 62 -7.27 -11.31 23.26
N LYS A 63 -6.33 -11.85 24.05
CA LYS A 63 -6.61 -12.27 25.42
C LYS A 63 -7.09 -11.11 26.29
N ARG A 64 -6.46 -9.92 26.18
CA ARG A 64 -6.90 -8.72 26.91
C ARG A 64 -8.33 -8.30 26.54
N LEU A 65 -8.62 -8.22 25.23
CA LEU A 65 -9.97 -7.87 24.77
C LEU A 65 -11.01 -8.92 25.23
N ARG A 66 -10.71 -10.20 25.04
CA ARG A 66 -11.59 -11.30 25.41
C ARG A 66 -11.98 -11.31 26.89
N GLN A 67 -11.08 -10.87 27.78
CA GLN A 67 -11.35 -10.83 29.23
C GLN A 67 -12.33 -9.71 29.63
N ARG A 68 -12.35 -8.58 28.91
CA ARG A 68 -13.17 -7.42 29.26
C ARG A 68 -14.43 -7.26 28.41
N TYR A 69 -14.42 -7.79 27.19
CA TYR A 69 -15.55 -7.65 26.26
C TYR A 69 -16.67 -8.62 26.58
N SER A 70 -17.88 -8.10 26.71
CA SER A 70 -19.10 -8.87 27.00
C SER A 70 -20.24 -8.65 25.99
N GLY A 71 -19.93 -8.00 24.84
CA GLY A 71 -20.91 -7.73 23.77
C GLY A 71 -21.22 -8.94 22.91
N LYS A 72 -21.96 -8.71 21.81
CA LYS A 72 -22.45 -9.76 20.91
C LYS A 72 -21.49 -10.12 19.77
N THR A 73 -20.52 -9.26 19.45
CA THR A 73 -19.53 -9.50 18.39
C THR A 73 -18.68 -10.72 18.74
N GLU A 74 -18.54 -11.65 17.81
CA GLU A 74 -17.62 -12.78 17.96
C GLU A 74 -16.17 -12.26 17.97
N LEU A 75 -15.34 -12.80 18.87
CA LEU A 75 -13.92 -12.44 18.95
C LEU A 75 -13.05 -13.62 18.57
N ALA A 76 -12.10 -13.41 17.65
CA ALA A 76 -11.10 -14.39 17.26
C ALA A 76 -9.69 -13.81 17.35
N GLY A 77 -8.67 -14.67 17.43
CA GLY A 77 -7.27 -14.25 17.57
C GLY A 77 -6.29 -15.09 16.79
N GLY A 78 -5.13 -14.49 16.48
CA GLY A 78 -4.03 -15.13 15.78
C GLY A 78 -4.06 -15.00 14.26
N ARG A 79 -2.96 -15.45 13.62
CA ARG A 79 -2.76 -15.30 12.16
C ARG A 79 -3.83 -15.96 11.32
N GLN A 80 -4.20 -17.22 11.67
CA GLN A 80 -5.19 -17.96 10.90
C GLN A 80 -6.56 -17.27 10.94
N ALA A 81 -6.97 -16.74 12.09
CA ALA A 81 -8.22 -15.99 12.20
C ALA A 81 -8.27 -14.75 11.29
N VAL A 82 -7.13 -14.10 11.00
CA VAL A 82 -7.06 -12.98 10.03
C VAL A 82 -7.31 -13.47 8.61
N ILE A 83 -6.76 -14.63 8.22
CA ILE A 83 -6.96 -15.23 6.90
C ILE A 83 -8.42 -15.65 6.74
N ASP A 84 -8.98 -16.33 7.74
CA ASP A 84 -10.37 -16.78 7.73
C ASP A 84 -11.36 -15.59 7.69
N ALA A 85 -11.05 -14.51 8.42
CA ALA A 85 -11.83 -13.28 8.43
C ALA A 85 -11.89 -12.61 7.03
N ALA A 86 -10.82 -12.69 6.24
CA ALA A 86 -10.82 -12.18 4.87
C ALA A 86 -11.77 -12.93 3.93
N ALA A 87 -12.05 -14.20 4.25
CA ALA A 87 -12.99 -15.03 3.51
C ALA A 87 -14.43 -15.01 4.07
N TYR A 88 -14.75 -14.05 4.96
CA TYR A 88 -16.05 -14.00 5.66
C TYR A 88 -17.24 -14.08 4.67
N PRO A 89 -18.20 -15.04 4.87
CA PRO A 89 -19.18 -15.39 3.84
C PRO A 89 -20.05 -14.23 3.35
N GLU A 90 -20.58 -13.42 4.28
CA GLU A 90 -21.54 -12.37 3.96
C GLU A 90 -20.90 -11.12 3.35
N ALA A 91 -19.55 -10.99 3.38
CA ALA A 91 -18.86 -9.83 2.82
C ALA A 91 -18.80 -9.90 1.30
N GLN A 92 -18.93 -8.74 0.63
CA GLN A 92 -18.71 -8.57 -0.80
C GLN A 92 -17.34 -7.97 -1.11
N VAL A 93 -16.83 -7.09 -0.24
CA VAL A 93 -15.58 -6.36 -0.46
C VAL A 93 -14.68 -6.50 0.77
N VAL A 94 -13.40 -6.75 0.52
CA VAL A 94 -12.36 -6.77 1.55
C VAL A 94 -11.43 -5.58 1.34
N VAL A 95 -11.36 -4.68 2.32
CA VAL A 95 -10.37 -3.60 2.35
C VAL A 95 -9.09 -4.15 2.96
N THR A 96 -8.03 -4.25 2.15
CA THR A 96 -6.74 -4.79 2.59
C THR A 96 -5.79 -3.67 2.97
N SER A 97 -5.75 -3.30 4.26
CA SER A 97 -4.88 -2.26 4.80
C SER A 97 -3.89 -2.77 5.85
N LEU A 98 -3.50 -4.04 5.73
CA LEU A 98 -2.39 -4.62 6.49
C LEU A 98 -1.06 -4.10 5.95
N MET A 99 -0.03 -4.05 6.77
CA MET A 99 1.30 -3.57 6.36
C MET A 99 2.17 -4.71 5.82
N GLY A 100 2.92 -4.41 4.77
CA GLY A 100 3.97 -5.29 4.24
C GLY A 100 3.44 -6.61 3.71
N PHE A 101 4.25 -7.64 3.81
CA PHE A 101 3.96 -8.99 3.31
C PHE A 101 2.71 -9.65 3.93
N ALA A 102 2.30 -9.21 5.14
CA ALA A 102 1.20 -9.83 5.89
C ALA A 102 -0.18 -9.75 5.18
N GLY A 103 -0.32 -8.89 4.18
CA GLY A 103 -1.55 -8.75 3.40
C GLY A 103 -1.76 -9.83 2.34
N LEU A 104 -0.72 -10.58 1.94
CA LEU A 104 -0.78 -11.49 0.79
C LEU A 104 -1.76 -12.65 1.00
N GLU A 105 -1.60 -13.45 2.07
CA GLU A 105 -2.44 -14.63 2.30
C GLU A 105 -3.92 -14.27 2.53
N PRO A 106 -4.25 -13.23 3.33
CA PRO A 106 -5.64 -12.77 3.45
C PRO A 106 -6.23 -12.30 2.12
N THR A 107 -5.44 -11.63 1.25
CA THR A 107 -5.92 -11.21 -0.07
C THR A 107 -6.22 -12.41 -0.96
N LEU A 108 -5.36 -13.43 -0.98
CA LEU A 108 -5.61 -14.65 -1.74
C LEU A 108 -6.83 -15.41 -1.23
N ALA A 109 -7.01 -15.54 0.10
CA ALA A 109 -8.17 -16.17 0.72
C ALA A 109 -9.47 -15.41 0.37
N ALA A 110 -9.46 -14.09 0.40
CA ALA A 110 -10.59 -13.26 -0.01
C ALA A 110 -10.98 -13.49 -1.48
N LEU A 111 -10.00 -13.52 -2.40
CA LEU A 111 -10.24 -13.80 -3.82
C LEU A 111 -10.84 -15.20 -4.01
N GLU A 112 -10.29 -16.22 -3.34
CA GLU A 112 -10.79 -17.61 -3.38
C GLU A 112 -12.22 -17.72 -2.84
N ALA A 113 -12.57 -16.91 -1.85
CA ALA A 113 -13.93 -16.80 -1.33
C ALA A 113 -14.86 -15.92 -2.21
N GLY A 114 -14.41 -15.48 -3.39
CA GLY A 114 -15.21 -14.71 -4.36
C GLY A 114 -15.44 -13.24 -3.95
N LYS A 115 -14.55 -12.63 -3.19
CA LYS A 115 -14.65 -11.25 -2.75
C LYS A 115 -13.89 -10.31 -3.69
N ASP A 116 -14.39 -9.10 -3.89
CA ASP A 116 -13.66 -8.02 -4.51
C ASP A 116 -12.71 -7.36 -3.50
N ILE A 117 -11.58 -6.86 -3.96
CA ILE A 117 -10.54 -6.31 -3.10
C ILE A 117 -10.44 -4.80 -3.29
N ALA A 118 -10.61 -4.03 -2.23
CA ALA A 118 -10.18 -2.64 -2.15
C ALA A 118 -8.74 -2.64 -1.61
N LEU A 119 -7.77 -2.56 -2.53
CA LEU A 119 -6.36 -2.81 -2.26
C LEU A 119 -5.64 -1.53 -1.79
N ALA A 120 -5.29 -1.47 -0.52
CA ALA A 120 -4.42 -0.44 0.04
C ALA A 120 -3.01 -0.96 0.36
N ASN A 121 -2.85 -2.27 0.52
CA ASN A 121 -1.57 -2.92 0.76
C ASN A 121 -0.84 -3.17 -0.57
N LYS A 122 -0.06 -2.19 -1.02
CA LYS A 122 0.70 -2.27 -2.28
C LYS A 122 1.70 -3.42 -2.30
N GLU A 123 2.27 -3.77 -1.14
CA GLU A 123 3.25 -4.83 -1.02
C GLU A 123 2.69 -6.17 -1.50
N THR A 124 1.39 -6.41 -1.40
CA THR A 124 0.72 -7.60 -1.96
C THR A 124 1.01 -7.78 -3.46
N LEU A 125 0.91 -6.71 -4.26
CA LEU A 125 1.22 -6.77 -5.69
C LEU A 125 2.72 -6.66 -5.98
N VAL A 126 3.48 -6.03 -5.11
CA VAL A 126 4.95 -6.02 -5.23
C VAL A 126 5.51 -7.42 -5.11
N VAL A 127 5.09 -8.18 -4.09
CA VAL A 127 5.67 -9.50 -3.79
C VAL A 127 5.05 -10.62 -4.62
N ALA A 128 3.80 -10.50 -5.04
CA ALA A 128 3.03 -11.58 -5.66
C ALA A 128 2.10 -11.11 -6.79
N GLY A 129 2.42 -10.01 -7.47
CA GLY A 129 1.51 -9.37 -8.42
C GLY A 129 1.04 -10.30 -9.52
N GLU A 130 1.93 -11.13 -10.12
CA GLU A 130 1.56 -12.12 -11.12
C GLU A 130 0.51 -13.12 -10.58
N LEU A 131 0.77 -13.70 -9.40
CA LEU A 131 -0.10 -14.69 -8.76
C LEU A 131 -1.46 -14.08 -8.42
N VAL A 132 -1.48 -12.90 -7.81
CA VAL A 132 -2.70 -12.23 -7.35
C VAL A 132 -3.56 -11.79 -8.53
N MET A 133 -2.97 -11.13 -9.55
CA MET A 133 -3.72 -10.65 -10.71
C MET A 133 -4.23 -11.79 -11.57
N ARG A 134 -3.46 -12.86 -11.76
CA ARG A 134 -3.91 -14.07 -12.44
C ARG A 134 -5.10 -14.68 -11.70
N LYS A 135 -5.02 -14.88 -10.39
CA LYS A 135 -6.11 -15.43 -9.57
C LYS A 135 -7.37 -14.55 -9.61
N ALA A 136 -7.21 -13.24 -9.49
CA ALA A 136 -8.34 -12.30 -9.60
C ALA A 136 -9.05 -12.41 -10.96
N LYS A 137 -8.28 -12.52 -12.05
CA LYS A 137 -8.80 -12.70 -13.41
C LYS A 137 -9.53 -14.05 -13.58
N GLU A 138 -8.93 -15.14 -13.12
CA GLU A 138 -9.51 -16.49 -13.18
C GLU A 138 -10.84 -16.59 -12.43
N LEU A 139 -10.94 -15.92 -11.28
CA LEU A 139 -12.13 -15.91 -10.42
C LEU A 139 -13.13 -14.80 -10.79
N GLY A 140 -12.82 -13.94 -11.75
CA GLY A 140 -13.65 -12.81 -12.15
C GLY A 140 -13.88 -11.81 -11.02
N ARG A 141 -12.84 -11.57 -10.17
CA ARG A 141 -12.90 -10.63 -9.05
C ARG A 141 -12.16 -9.35 -9.37
N ALA A 142 -12.69 -8.23 -8.87
CA ALA A 142 -12.08 -6.92 -9.06
C ALA A 142 -11.00 -6.65 -8.00
N ILE A 143 -9.88 -6.04 -8.42
CA ILE A 143 -8.92 -5.38 -7.54
C ILE A 143 -9.04 -3.88 -7.79
N LEU A 144 -9.58 -3.17 -6.80
CA LEU A 144 -9.86 -1.74 -6.85
C LEU A 144 -8.76 -1.01 -6.06
N PRO A 145 -7.95 -0.16 -6.69
CA PRO A 145 -6.84 0.49 -6.01
C PRO A 145 -7.32 1.55 -5.02
N VAL A 146 -6.79 1.49 -3.81
CA VAL A 146 -6.98 2.49 -2.75
C VAL A 146 -5.80 3.44 -2.67
N ASP A 147 -4.59 2.99 -3.05
CA ASP A 147 -3.42 3.89 -3.12
C ASP A 147 -3.73 5.08 -4.04
N SER A 148 -3.42 6.31 -3.60
CA SER A 148 -3.89 7.54 -4.24
C SER A 148 -3.45 7.65 -5.71
N GLU A 149 -2.22 7.31 -6.01
CA GLU A 149 -1.65 7.34 -7.35
C GLU A 149 -2.31 6.32 -8.28
N HIS A 150 -2.52 5.11 -7.75
CA HIS A 150 -3.18 4.05 -8.53
C HIS A 150 -4.66 4.31 -8.71
N CYS A 151 -5.35 4.80 -7.68
CA CYS A 151 -6.74 5.25 -7.81
C CYS A 151 -6.85 6.37 -8.87
N ALA A 152 -5.88 7.28 -8.93
CA ALA A 152 -5.84 8.33 -9.95
C ALA A 152 -5.69 7.76 -11.36
N LEU A 153 -4.73 6.84 -11.57
CA LEU A 153 -4.56 6.14 -12.84
C LEU A 153 -5.82 5.37 -13.23
N PHE A 154 -6.41 4.65 -12.27
CA PHE A 154 -7.65 3.92 -12.48
C PHE A 154 -8.79 4.82 -12.98
N GLN A 155 -8.93 6.01 -12.38
CA GLN A 155 -9.93 7.00 -12.78
C GLN A 155 -9.65 7.58 -14.17
N CYS A 156 -8.39 7.90 -14.50
CA CYS A 156 -8.00 8.42 -15.80
C CYS A 156 -8.20 7.40 -16.94
N LEU A 157 -8.18 6.11 -16.61
CA LEU A 157 -8.34 5.03 -17.59
C LEU A 157 -9.81 4.63 -17.82
N GLN A 158 -10.78 5.17 -17.07
CA GLN A 158 -12.19 4.82 -17.23
C GLN A 158 -12.71 5.25 -18.62
N GLY A 159 -13.34 4.31 -19.32
CA GLY A 159 -13.91 4.56 -20.66
C GLY A 159 -12.90 4.72 -21.79
N GLN A 160 -11.59 4.53 -21.51
CA GLN A 160 -10.53 4.65 -22.50
C GLN A 160 -10.08 3.27 -23.03
N ASP A 161 -9.69 3.23 -24.30
CA ASP A 161 -9.05 2.03 -24.85
C ASP A 161 -7.63 1.89 -24.27
N ARG A 162 -7.36 0.78 -23.61
CA ARG A 162 -6.05 0.46 -23.03
C ARG A 162 -4.92 0.46 -24.07
N LYS A 163 -5.21 0.15 -25.30
CA LYS A 163 -4.24 0.17 -26.41
C LYS A 163 -3.79 1.58 -26.79
N ALA A 164 -4.60 2.60 -26.47
CA ALA A 164 -4.25 3.99 -26.69
C ALA A 164 -3.31 4.57 -25.62
N VAL A 165 -3.02 3.84 -24.54
CA VAL A 165 -2.11 4.29 -23.49
C VAL A 165 -0.68 4.25 -24.00
N GLU A 166 -0.01 5.42 -24.00
CA GLU A 166 1.43 5.52 -24.29
C GLU A 166 2.22 5.25 -23.02
N LYS A 167 1.90 5.96 -21.92
CA LYS A 167 2.55 5.76 -20.62
C LYS A 167 1.68 6.17 -19.44
N LEU A 168 2.00 5.60 -18.30
CA LEU A 168 1.51 6.02 -16.99
C LEU A 168 2.55 6.95 -16.35
N ILE A 169 2.09 8.06 -15.75
CA ILE A 169 2.95 9.04 -15.10
C ILE A 169 2.57 9.10 -13.62
N LEU A 170 3.38 8.43 -12.79
CA LEU A 170 3.23 8.45 -11.35
C LEU A 170 3.85 9.71 -10.76
N THR A 171 3.10 10.41 -9.91
CA THR A 171 3.64 11.56 -9.17
C THR A 171 4.20 11.12 -7.83
N ALA A 172 5.22 11.80 -7.34
CA ALA A 172 5.82 11.62 -6.02
C ALA A 172 5.92 12.98 -5.31
N SER A 173 5.70 13.04 -4.00
CA SER A 173 5.92 14.28 -3.23
C SER A 173 7.39 14.72 -3.22
N GLY A 174 8.32 13.77 -3.43
CA GLY A 174 9.76 13.97 -3.29
C GLY A 174 10.27 13.78 -1.86
N GLY A 175 9.37 13.61 -0.89
CA GLY A 175 9.72 13.40 0.52
C GLY A 175 10.35 14.63 1.20
N PRO A 176 10.78 14.50 2.48
CA PRO A 176 11.32 15.60 3.27
C PRO A 176 12.72 16.06 2.81
N PHE A 177 13.40 15.26 2.01
CA PHE A 177 14.78 15.53 1.59
C PHE A 177 14.92 15.99 0.14
N ARG A 178 13.80 16.31 -0.51
CA ARG A 178 13.81 16.82 -1.89
C ARG A 178 14.82 17.95 -2.07
N GLY A 179 15.72 17.83 -3.08
CA GLY A 179 16.77 18.78 -3.40
C GLY A 179 18.09 18.59 -2.64
N ARG A 180 18.13 17.73 -1.61
CA ARG A 180 19.38 17.39 -0.90
C ARG A 180 20.22 16.38 -1.68
N LYS A 181 21.52 16.33 -1.37
CA LYS A 181 22.48 15.37 -1.93
C LYS A 181 22.87 14.31 -0.92
N ALA A 182 23.48 13.22 -1.40
CA ALA A 182 23.78 12.05 -0.58
C ALA A 182 24.66 12.33 0.65
N ASP A 183 25.62 13.26 0.54
CA ASP A 183 26.50 13.71 1.64
C ASP A 183 25.71 14.40 2.76
N GLU A 184 24.65 15.15 2.42
CA GLU A 184 23.77 15.80 3.37
C GLU A 184 22.83 14.81 4.11
N LEU A 185 22.73 13.55 3.62
CA LEU A 185 21.87 12.51 4.18
C LEU A 185 22.60 11.53 5.10
N LEU A 186 23.92 11.65 5.23
CA LEU A 186 24.75 10.73 6.04
C LEU A 186 24.33 10.68 7.53
N HIS A 187 23.87 11.79 8.07
CA HIS A 187 23.59 11.95 9.50
C HIS A 187 22.14 12.35 9.81
N VAL A 188 21.23 12.16 8.85
CA VAL A 188 19.81 12.48 9.09
C VAL A 188 19.23 11.54 10.15
N SER A 189 18.48 12.15 11.07
CA SER A 189 17.85 11.42 12.17
C SER A 189 16.46 10.88 11.77
N LYS A 190 15.95 9.95 12.57
CA LYS A 190 14.56 9.49 12.47
C LYS A 190 13.58 10.67 12.48
N LYS A 191 13.82 11.71 13.29
CA LYS A 191 12.95 12.89 13.37
C LYS A 191 12.91 13.65 12.04
N ASP A 192 14.05 13.79 11.38
CA ASP A 192 14.15 14.51 10.11
C ASP A 192 13.40 13.74 9.00
N VAL A 193 13.57 12.42 8.95
CA VAL A 193 12.88 11.54 7.99
C VAL A 193 11.36 11.56 8.18
N LEU A 194 10.89 11.56 9.44
CA LEU A 194 9.45 11.53 9.74
C LEU A 194 8.75 12.88 9.58
N ALA A 195 9.46 13.96 9.28
CA ALA A 195 8.90 15.28 9.01
C ALA A 195 8.43 15.43 7.56
N HIS A 196 7.45 14.60 7.14
CA HIS A 196 6.91 14.68 5.77
C HIS A 196 6.15 15.98 5.54
N PRO A 197 6.38 16.72 4.42
CA PRO A 197 5.86 18.07 4.24
C PRO A 197 4.35 18.15 3.97
N THR A 198 3.74 17.11 3.39
CA THR A 198 2.35 17.16 2.88
C THR A 198 1.44 16.05 3.43
N TRP A 199 1.97 14.86 3.72
CA TRP A 199 1.19 13.72 4.16
C TRP A 199 1.45 13.37 5.62
N ASN A 200 0.38 13.04 6.36
CA ASN A 200 0.47 12.44 7.69
C ASN A 200 0.28 10.92 7.56
N MET A 201 1.37 10.18 7.64
CA MET A 201 1.40 8.74 7.35
C MET A 201 2.05 7.94 8.49
N GLY A 202 1.93 6.62 8.42
CA GLY A 202 2.67 5.71 9.30
C GLY A 202 4.19 5.83 9.14
N GLN A 203 4.95 5.44 10.16
CA GLN A 203 6.41 5.63 10.18
C GLN A 203 7.12 4.90 9.02
N LYS A 204 6.74 3.64 8.73
CA LYS A 204 7.37 2.83 7.65
C LYS A 204 7.21 3.52 6.29
N ILE A 205 5.99 3.86 5.90
CA ILE A 205 5.73 4.49 4.59
C ILE A 205 6.34 5.89 4.49
N THR A 206 6.51 6.61 5.61
CA THR A 206 7.19 7.92 5.61
C THR A 206 8.69 7.76 5.32
N VAL A 207 9.35 6.72 5.86
CA VAL A 207 10.74 6.39 5.50
C VAL A 207 10.84 5.96 4.03
N ASP A 208 9.91 5.12 3.56
CA ASP A 208 9.86 4.71 2.16
C ASP A 208 9.63 5.90 1.20
N SER A 209 8.82 6.88 1.60
CA SER A 209 8.63 8.13 0.84
C SER A 209 9.92 8.94 0.78
N ALA A 210 10.61 9.12 1.91
CA ALA A 210 11.87 9.86 1.99
C ALA A 210 12.98 9.23 1.13
N SER A 211 12.99 7.90 0.99
CA SER A 211 13.98 7.14 0.22
C SER A 211 13.57 6.89 -1.24
N LEU A 212 12.39 7.32 -1.66
CA LEU A 212 11.74 6.97 -2.93
C LEU A 212 11.51 5.44 -3.12
N VAL A 213 11.69 4.62 -2.11
CA VAL A 213 11.29 3.21 -2.14
C VAL A 213 9.78 3.10 -2.31
N ASN A 214 8.98 3.93 -1.59
CA ASN A 214 7.52 3.92 -1.74
C ASN A 214 7.11 4.09 -3.21
N LYS A 215 7.69 5.06 -3.91
CA LYS A 215 7.41 5.26 -5.33
C LYS A 215 7.88 4.09 -6.19
N GLY A 216 8.97 3.44 -5.79
CA GLY A 216 9.44 2.22 -6.41
C GLY A 216 8.45 1.05 -6.27
N LEU A 217 7.89 0.85 -5.08
CA LEU A 217 6.84 -0.15 -4.83
C LEU A 217 5.60 0.14 -5.68
N GLU A 218 5.23 1.40 -5.80
CA GLU A 218 4.10 1.84 -6.64
C GLU A 218 4.34 1.61 -8.15
N VAL A 219 5.58 1.73 -8.63
CA VAL A 219 5.94 1.37 -10.01
C VAL A 219 5.68 -0.11 -10.27
N ILE A 220 6.06 -0.98 -9.33
CA ILE A 220 5.81 -2.43 -9.46
C ILE A 220 4.31 -2.74 -9.38
N GLU A 221 3.59 -2.08 -8.48
CA GLU A 221 2.14 -2.21 -8.37
C GLU A 221 1.43 -1.77 -9.65
N ALA A 222 1.81 -0.62 -10.25
CA ALA A 222 1.26 -0.13 -11.51
C ALA A 222 1.46 -1.11 -12.66
N ARG A 223 2.62 -1.75 -12.75
CA ARG A 223 2.91 -2.82 -13.74
C ARG A 223 1.84 -3.90 -13.70
N TRP A 224 1.47 -4.35 -12.50
CA TRP A 224 0.52 -5.43 -12.33
C TRP A 224 -0.95 -5.00 -12.48
N LEU A 225 -1.34 -3.87 -11.87
CA LEU A 225 -2.71 -3.37 -11.94
C LEU A 225 -3.16 -3.01 -13.37
N TYR A 226 -2.24 -2.47 -14.16
CA TYR A 226 -2.58 -1.90 -15.46
C TYR A 226 -2.01 -2.68 -16.64
N ASP A 227 -1.27 -3.76 -16.39
CA ASP A 227 -0.64 -4.62 -17.40
C ASP A 227 0.18 -3.83 -18.43
N VAL A 228 1.02 -2.91 -17.95
CA VAL A 228 1.95 -2.10 -18.74
C VAL A 228 3.39 -2.55 -18.52
N SER A 229 4.30 -2.30 -19.47
CA SER A 229 5.73 -2.53 -19.27
C SER A 229 6.35 -1.47 -18.37
N TYR A 230 7.48 -1.77 -17.74
CA TYR A 230 8.22 -0.77 -16.93
C TYR A 230 8.67 0.46 -17.75
N ASP A 231 8.87 0.30 -19.06
CA ASP A 231 9.24 1.40 -19.97
C ASP A 231 8.07 2.35 -20.25
N GLN A 232 6.85 1.90 -20.01
CA GLN A 232 5.63 2.71 -20.06
C GLN A 232 5.32 3.43 -18.73
N ILE A 233 6.17 3.29 -17.70
CA ILE A 233 5.95 3.93 -16.41
C ILE A 233 7.00 5.03 -16.20
N GLN A 234 6.55 6.26 -16.11
CA GLN A 234 7.36 7.44 -15.80
C GLN A 234 7.05 7.93 -14.40
N VAL A 235 8.07 8.39 -13.68
CA VAL A 235 7.89 9.04 -12.38
C VAL A 235 8.27 10.52 -12.49
N VAL A 236 7.46 11.40 -11.91
CA VAL A 236 7.75 12.82 -11.76
C VAL A 236 7.56 13.24 -10.30
N VAL A 237 8.40 14.13 -9.81
CA VAL A 237 8.23 14.74 -8.49
C VAL A 237 7.26 15.91 -8.60
N HIS A 238 6.20 15.88 -7.80
CA HIS A 238 5.17 16.92 -7.72
C HIS A 238 4.95 17.29 -6.24
N PRO A 239 5.67 18.30 -5.73
CA PRO A 239 5.71 18.58 -4.28
C PRO A 239 4.37 18.94 -3.65
N GLN A 240 3.46 19.55 -4.43
CA GLN A 240 2.14 19.94 -3.92
C GLN A 240 1.21 18.75 -3.68
N SER A 241 1.51 17.58 -4.29
CA SER A 241 0.71 16.34 -4.18
C SER A 241 -0.79 16.53 -4.51
N ILE A 242 -1.12 17.49 -5.38
CA ILE A 242 -2.49 17.75 -5.86
C ILE A 242 -2.83 16.94 -7.09
N VAL A 243 -1.88 16.82 -8.05
CA VAL A 243 -1.98 15.84 -9.12
C VAL A 243 -1.51 14.50 -8.56
N HIS A 244 -2.43 13.56 -8.41
CA HIS A 244 -2.11 12.26 -7.83
C HIS A 244 -1.44 11.32 -8.83
N SER A 245 -1.82 11.33 -10.10
CA SER A 245 -1.12 10.69 -11.24
C SER A 245 -1.78 11.07 -12.56
N MET A 246 -1.15 10.68 -13.67
CA MET A 246 -1.57 11.03 -15.01
C MET A 246 -1.41 9.85 -15.97
N VAL A 247 -2.19 9.84 -17.04
CA VAL A 247 -2.07 8.91 -18.16
C VAL A 247 -1.84 9.70 -19.42
N GLN A 248 -0.76 9.42 -20.14
CA GLN A 248 -0.50 9.96 -21.48
C GLN A 248 -0.94 8.97 -22.53
N TYR A 249 -1.69 9.45 -23.52
CA TYR A 249 -2.20 8.69 -24.64
C TYR A 249 -1.38 8.92 -25.91
N GLN A 250 -1.49 8.00 -26.88
CA GLN A 250 -0.72 8.03 -28.14
C GLN A 250 -0.99 9.27 -29.00
N ASP A 251 -2.11 9.95 -28.82
CA ASP A 251 -2.43 11.22 -29.49
C ASP A 251 -1.76 12.44 -28.82
N GLY A 252 -0.95 12.21 -27.76
CA GLY A 252 -0.29 13.24 -26.99
C GLY A 252 -1.12 13.86 -25.87
N THR A 253 -2.41 13.46 -25.75
CA THR A 253 -3.27 13.94 -24.65
C THR A 253 -2.80 13.38 -23.32
N VAL A 254 -2.83 14.20 -22.26
CA VAL A 254 -2.57 13.78 -20.89
C VAL A 254 -3.81 13.99 -20.04
N MET A 255 -4.32 12.93 -19.43
CA MET A 255 -5.39 13.00 -18.45
C MET A 255 -4.79 12.88 -17.03
N ALA A 256 -5.25 13.73 -16.12
CA ALA A 256 -4.78 13.79 -14.74
C ALA A 256 -5.94 13.76 -13.76
N GLN A 257 -5.79 13.06 -12.65
CA GLN A 257 -6.72 13.16 -11.54
C GLN A 257 -6.09 14.07 -10.46
N LEU A 258 -6.88 15.05 -10.00
CA LEU A 258 -6.50 16.01 -8.99
C LEU A 258 -7.41 15.86 -7.77
N GLY A 259 -6.83 16.07 -6.57
CA GLY A 259 -7.56 16.02 -5.31
C GLY A 259 -6.71 16.54 -4.16
N CYS A 260 -7.34 16.78 -3.00
CA CYS A 260 -6.62 17.05 -1.78
C CYS A 260 -5.86 15.79 -1.30
N THR A 261 -4.86 15.98 -0.45
CA THR A 261 -4.09 14.90 0.19
C THR A 261 -4.92 14.21 1.29
N ASP A 262 -5.96 13.49 0.89
CA ASP A 262 -6.94 12.85 1.76
C ASP A 262 -7.29 11.45 1.23
N MET A 263 -6.89 10.41 1.97
CA MET A 263 -7.11 9.02 1.56
C MET A 263 -8.57 8.59 1.56
N ARG A 264 -9.47 9.34 2.19
CA ARG A 264 -10.91 9.05 2.14
C ARG A 264 -11.47 9.17 0.72
N LEU A 265 -10.87 10.03 -0.13
CA LEU A 265 -11.29 10.18 -1.53
C LEU A 265 -11.06 8.89 -2.35
N PRO A 266 -9.85 8.32 -2.42
CA PRO A 266 -9.62 7.07 -3.14
C PRO A 266 -10.29 5.86 -2.47
N ILE A 267 -10.38 5.82 -1.13
CA ILE A 267 -11.12 4.78 -0.40
C ILE A 267 -12.60 4.81 -0.82
N GLN A 268 -13.25 5.98 -0.76
CA GLN A 268 -14.64 6.13 -1.17
C GLN A 268 -14.83 5.65 -2.61
N TYR A 269 -13.99 6.10 -3.54
CA TYR A 269 -14.13 5.72 -4.94
C TYR A 269 -13.97 4.20 -5.15
N ALA A 270 -13.00 3.57 -4.49
CA ALA A 270 -12.84 2.11 -4.55
C ALA A 270 -14.08 1.37 -4.02
N LEU A 271 -14.69 1.85 -2.93
CA LEU A 271 -15.86 1.20 -2.33
C LEU A 271 -17.17 1.47 -3.09
N THR A 272 -17.32 2.61 -3.73
CA THR A 272 -18.54 2.99 -4.47
C THR A 272 -18.48 2.67 -5.94
N TYR A 273 -17.32 2.34 -6.49
CA TYR A 273 -17.15 2.09 -7.92
C TYR A 273 -18.27 1.18 -8.48
N PRO A 274 -18.86 1.51 -9.66
CA PRO A 274 -18.45 2.60 -10.58
C PRO A 274 -19.05 3.99 -10.27
N ASP A 275 -19.84 4.12 -9.21
CA ASP A 275 -20.57 5.34 -8.90
C ASP A 275 -19.68 6.39 -8.21
N ARG A 276 -20.03 7.68 -8.38
CA ARG A 276 -19.47 8.80 -7.63
C ARG A 276 -20.53 9.35 -6.71
N VAL A 277 -20.32 9.17 -5.41
CA VAL A 277 -21.23 9.65 -4.38
C VAL A 277 -20.74 10.97 -3.79
N ALA A 278 -21.69 11.79 -3.32
CA ALA A 278 -21.36 13.06 -2.65
C ALA A 278 -20.59 12.79 -1.34
N SER A 279 -19.74 13.71 -0.94
CA SER A 279 -19.05 13.67 0.37
C SER A 279 -18.79 15.07 0.89
N HIS A 280 -18.50 15.19 2.19
CA HIS A 280 -18.08 16.43 2.84
C HIS A 280 -16.56 16.58 2.94
N PHE A 281 -15.79 15.69 2.29
CA PHE A 281 -14.32 15.73 2.29
C PHE A 281 -13.79 16.99 1.57
N PRO A 282 -12.57 17.44 1.88
CA PRO A 282 -11.99 18.67 1.34
C PRO A 282 -11.96 18.70 -0.20
N ARG A 283 -12.09 19.91 -0.76
CA ARG A 283 -11.96 20.19 -2.20
C ARG A 283 -10.73 21.03 -2.45
N VAL A 284 -10.16 20.86 -3.63
CA VAL A 284 -9.06 21.72 -4.09
C VAL A 284 -9.61 23.11 -4.42
N ASP A 285 -9.04 24.15 -3.79
CA ASP A 285 -9.24 25.53 -4.19
C ASP A 285 -8.14 25.94 -5.17
N PHE A 286 -8.51 26.10 -6.44
CA PHE A 286 -7.56 26.43 -7.49
C PHE A 286 -7.05 27.88 -7.43
N TYR A 287 -7.79 28.79 -6.78
CA TYR A 287 -7.35 30.18 -6.58
C TYR A 287 -6.24 30.25 -5.52
N GLU A 288 -6.38 29.50 -4.43
CA GLU A 288 -5.34 29.40 -3.39
C GLU A 288 -4.12 28.60 -3.87
N LEU A 289 -4.37 27.52 -4.61
CA LEU A 289 -3.31 26.64 -5.13
C LEU A 289 -2.33 27.42 -6.07
N GLY A 290 -2.86 28.21 -6.95
CA GLY A 290 -2.13 29.12 -7.85
C GLY A 290 -1.24 28.43 -8.90
N LYS A 291 -0.37 27.48 -8.51
CA LYS A 291 0.57 26.81 -9.42
C LYS A 291 0.82 25.35 -9.05
N LEU A 292 1.11 24.55 -10.06
CA LEU A 292 1.59 23.16 -9.96
C LEU A 292 3.01 23.09 -10.55
N THR A 293 3.90 22.35 -9.90
CA THR A 293 5.29 22.19 -10.33
C THR A 293 5.67 20.73 -10.44
N PHE A 294 6.53 20.43 -11.41
CA PHE A 294 7.03 19.09 -11.69
C PHE A 294 8.54 19.10 -11.83
N GLU A 295 9.20 18.08 -11.29
CA GLU A 295 10.65 17.91 -11.30
C GLU A 295 11.02 16.48 -11.68
N LYS A 296 12.22 16.30 -12.23
CA LYS A 296 12.77 14.97 -12.47
C LYS A 296 13.24 14.36 -11.14
N PRO A 297 12.94 13.09 -10.83
CA PRO A 297 13.47 12.44 -9.63
C PRO A 297 14.99 12.29 -9.70
N ASP A 298 15.68 12.54 -8.57
CA ASP A 298 17.12 12.32 -8.43
C ASP A 298 17.37 10.85 -8.03
N LEU A 299 17.67 10.02 -9.04
CA LEU A 299 17.87 8.58 -8.86
C LEU A 299 19.25 8.23 -8.28
N GLU A 300 20.20 9.16 -8.29
CA GLU A 300 21.54 8.95 -7.74
C GLU A 300 21.55 9.15 -6.22
N THR A 301 20.84 10.17 -5.74
CA THR A 301 20.68 10.44 -4.31
C THR A 301 19.66 9.51 -3.67
N PHE A 302 18.49 9.32 -4.33
CA PHE A 302 17.36 8.53 -3.83
C PHE A 302 17.24 7.23 -4.62
N ARG A 303 18.11 6.28 -4.30
CA ARG A 303 18.31 5.04 -5.08
C ARG A 303 17.13 4.05 -5.00
N GLY A 304 16.21 4.23 -4.05
CA GLY A 304 15.09 3.31 -3.84
C GLY A 304 14.21 3.12 -5.07
N LEU A 305 13.96 4.19 -5.84
CA LEU A 305 13.19 4.08 -7.09
C LEU A 305 13.94 3.30 -8.17
N LYS A 306 15.26 3.52 -8.31
CA LYS A 306 16.10 2.78 -9.25
C LYS A 306 16.12 1.28 -8.93
N LEU A 307 16.36 0.94 -7.67
CA LEU A 307 16.36 -0.46 -7.18
C LEU A 307 15.04 -1.18 -7.46
N ALA A 308 13.92 -0.47 -7.30
CA ALA A 308 12.61 -1.07 -7.58
C ALA A 308 12.39 -1.32 -9.09
N PHE A 309 12.82 -0.42 -9.97
CA PHE A 309 12.80 -0.67 -11.41
C PHE A 309 13.68 -1.87 -11.79
N GLU A 310 14.86 -1.99 -11.18
CA GLU A 310 15.76 -3.12 -11.39
C GLU A 310 15.12 -4.43 -10.92
N ALA A 311 14.63 -4.48 -9.67
CA ALA A 311 13.93 -5.65 -9.13
C ALA A 311 12.72 -6.06 -9.97
N GLY A 312 11.92 -5.08 -10.40
CA GLY A 312 10.76 -5.32 -11.22
C GLY A 312 11.10 -5.90 -12.60
N ARG A 313 12.17 -5.39 -13.26
CA ARG A 313 12.66 -5.92 -14.55
C ARG A 313 13.27 -7.30 -14.42
N MET A 314 13.94 -7.60 -13.32
CA MET A 314 14.43 -8.96 -13.02
C MET A 314 13.25 -9.93 -12.85
N GLY A 315 12.15 -9.50 -12.26
CA GLY A 315 10.93 -10.29 -12.11
C GLY A 315 11.05 -11.45 -11.11
N GLY A 316 10.17 -12.43 -11.25
CA GLY A 316 10.13 -13.61 -10.37
C GLY A 316 10.04 -13.21 -8.89
N THR A 317 10.87 -13.80 -8.04
CA THR A 317 10.94 -13.53 -6.60
C THR A 317 11.73 -12.26 -6.24
N MET A 318 12.39 -11.58 -7.20
CA MET A 318 13.26 -10.43 -6.88
C MET A 318 12.52 -9.25 -6.24
N PRO A 319 11.30 -8.84 -6.67
CA PRO A 319 10.54 -7.80 -5.98
C PRO A 319 10.16 -8.18 -4.54
N CYS A 320 9.91 -9.48 -4.28
CA CYS A 320 9.66 -10.00 -2.94
C CYS A 320 10.92 -9.88 -2.06
N ILE A 321 12.09 -10.25 -2.60
CA ILE A 321 13.39 -10.13 -1.91
C ILE A 321 13.69 -8.66 -1.57
N MET A 322 13.52 -7.76 -2.56
CA MET A 322 13.68 -6.32 -2.35
C MET A 322 12.77 -5.80 -1.22
N ASN A 323 11.48 -6.16 -1.24
CA ASN A 323 10.52 -5.73 -0.23
C ASN A 323 10.88 -6.26 1.17
N GLY A 324 11.22 -7.56 1.29
CA GLY A 324 11.64 -8.17 2.55
C GLY A 324 12.88 -7.51 3.14
N ALA A 325 13.86 -7.18 2.30
CA ALA A 325 15.06 -6.44 2.69
C ALA A 325 14.73 -5.01 3.14
N ASN A 326 13.88 -4.31 2.37
CA ASN A 326 13.45 -2.95 2.72
C ASN A 326 12.75 -2.90 4.08
N GLU A 327 11.83 -3.80 4.36
CA GLU A 327 11.11 -3.82 5.64
C GLU A 327 12.07 -3.99 6.83
N VAL A 328 13.07 -4.88 6.72
CA VAL A 328 14.09 -5.07 7.76
C VAL A 328 14.98 -3.84 7.89
N ALA A 329 15.42 -3.26 6.77
CA ALA A 329 16.29 -2.09 6.77
C ALA A 329 15.61 -0.85 7.37
N VAL A 330 14.34 -0.62 7.00
CA VAL A 330 13.53 0.48 7.55
C VAL A 330 13.26 0.29 9.04
N GLU A 331 12.97 -0.93 9.49
CA GLU A 331 12.81 -1.22 10.90
C GLU A 331 14.11 -0.93 11.68
N ALA A 332 15.25 -1.35 11.15
CA ALA A 332 16.57 -1.09 11.75
C ALA A 332 16.87 0.41 11.83
N PHE A 333 16.58 1.17 10.79
CA PHE A 333 16.69 2.64 10.80
C PHE A 333 15.80 3.27 11.88
N LEU A 334 14.53 2.89 11.95
CA LEU A 334 13.58 3.39 12.96
C LEU A 334 13.99 3.07 14.40
N GLN A 335 14.75 1.98 14.59
CA GLN A 335 15.33 1.58 15.88
C GLN A 335 16.72 2.19 16.14
N GLY A 336 17.27 2.99 15.21
CA GLY A 336 18.60 3.61 15.34
C GLY A 336 19.77 2.64 15.18
N LYS A 337 19.54 1.46 14.56
CA LYS A 337 20.55 0.42 14.31
C LYS A 337 21.23 0.54 12.94
N ALA A 338 20.70 1.36 12.05
CA ALA A 338 21.21 1.63 10.71
C ALA A 338 21.03 3.10 10.37
N GLY A 339 21.90 3.66 9.52
CA GLY A 339 21.75 4.98 8.93
C GLY A 339 20.74 4.98 7.78
N PHE A 340 20.30 6.16 7.37
CA PHE A 340 19.33 6.30 6.28
C PHE A 340 19.84 5.72 4.95
N LEU A 341 21.10 5.97 4.61
CA LEU A 341 21.71 5.44 3.37
C LEU A 341 22.00 3.94 3.43
N ASP A 342 22.06 3.34 4.62
CA ASP A 342 22.24 1.90 4.77
C ASP A 342 21.00 1.12 4.29
N ILE A 343 19.81 1.77 4.25
CA ILE A 343 18.60 1.17 3.68
C ILE A 343 18.89 0.69 2.24
N TYR A 344 19.46 1.56 1.41
CA TYR A 344 19.78 1.19 0.02
C TYR A 344 20.83 0.08 -0.06
N ARG A 345 21.89 0.17 0.75
CA ARG A 345 22.97 -0.82 0.78
C ARG A 345 22.48 -2.22 1.17
N LEU A 346 21.57 -2.28 2.14
CA LEU A 346 20.99 -3.54 2.60
C LEU A 346 20.07 -4.15 1.53
N ILE A 347 19.27 -3.34 0.84
CA ILE A 347 18.42 -3.78 -0.27
C ILE A 347 19.30 -4.32 -1.41
N GLU A 348 20.32 -3.58 -1.83
CA GLU A 348 21.24 -4.00 -2.90
C GLU A 348 21.92 -5.31 -2.59
N LYS A 349 22.50 -5.46 -1.40
CA LYS A 349 23.13 -6.71 -0.99
C LYS A 349 22.17 -7.90 -1.03
N ALA A 350 20.91 -7.71 -0.64
CA ALA A 350 19.91 -8.75 -0.69
C ALA A 350 19.53 -9.10 -2.14
N MET A 351 19.41 -8.09 -3.01
CA MET A 351 19.12 -8.31 -4.44
C MET A 351 20.29 -9.00 -5.17
N GLU A 352 21.55 -8.64 -4.84
CA GLU A 352 22.75 -9.24 -5.43
C GLU A 352 22.94 -10.71 -5.01
N ALA A 353 22.59 -11.05 -3.77
CA ALA A 353 22.76 -12.40 -3.22
C ALA A 353 21.54 -13.31 -3.43
N GLY A 354 20.40 -12.74 -3.80
CA GLY A 354 19.15 -13.46 -3.95
C GLY A 354 19.09 -14.28 -5.24
N GLU A 355 18.61 -15.52 -5.14
CA GLU A 355 18.29 -16.36 -6.29
C GLU A 355 16.86 -16.06 -6.78
N ILE A 356 16.68 -16.03 -8.10
CA ILE A 356 15.40 -15.70 -8.72
C ILE A 356 14.67 -16.99 -9.10
N GLU A 357 13.50 -17.17 -8.51
CA GLU A 357 12.52 -18.15 -8.97
C GLU A 357 11.51 -17.46 -9.87
N TYR A 358 11.37 -17.92 -11.12
CA TYR A 358 10.41 -17.36 -12.06
C TYR A 358 9.05 -18.04 -11.91
N GLN A 359 7.96 -17.26 -12.05
CA GLN A 359 6.58 -17.70 -11.86
C GLN A 359 6.35 -18.39 -10.51
N PRO A 360 6.80 -17.78 -9.40
CA PRO A 360 6.78 -18.45 -8.10
C PRO A 360 5.34 -18.71 -7.61
N ASP A 361 5.18 -19.84 -6.94
CA ASP A 361 3.97 -20.12 -6.14
C ASP A 361 4.04 -19.41 -4.78
N LEU A 362 2.96 -19.54 -3.99
CA LEU A 362 2.88 -18.91 -2.65
C LEU A 362 3.99 -19.44 -1.72
N ALA A 363 4.31 -20.75 -1.77
CA ALA A 363 5.32 -21.32 -0.88
C ALA A 363 6.73 -20.80 -1.20
N GLN A 364 7.05 -20.63 -2.50
CA GLN A 364 8.30 -20.03 -2.96
C GLN A 364 8.41 -18.55 -2.56
N LEU A 365 7.31 -17.78 -2.67
CA LEU A 365 7.27 -16.38 -2.21
C LEU A 365 7.48 -16.26 -0.71
N LEU A 366 6.84 -17.12 0.10
CA LEU A 366 7.05 -17.18 1.55
C LEU A 366 8.50 -17.54 1.90
N ALA A 367 9.12 -18.45 1.17
CA ALA A 367 10.51 -18.83 1.34
C ALA A 367 11.47 -17.68 0.98
N ALA A 368 11.20 -16.97 -0.13
CA ALA A 368 11.99 -15.82 -0.58
C ALA A 368 11.94 -14.66 0.42
N ASP A 369 10.74 -14.30 0.92
CA ASP A 369 10.60 -13.27 1.97
C ASP A 369 11.35 -13.64 3.26
N LYS A 370 11.19 -14.88 3.70
CA LYS A 370 11.89 -15.39 4.90
C LYS A 370 13.41 -15.33 4.72
N TRP A 371 13.92 -15.76 3.58
CA TRP A 371 15.33 -15.69 3.26
C TRP A 371 15.84 -14.24 3.22
N ALA A 372 15.17 -13.36 2.49
CA ALA A 372 15.55 -11.96 2.37
C ALA A 372 15.65 -11.27 3.73
N ARG A 373 14.67 -11.51 4.61
CA ARG A 373 14.68 -10.97 5.99
C ARG A 373 15.82 -11.52 6.82
N ALA A 374 16.11 -12.82 6.72
CA ALA A 374 17.21 -13.44 7.47
C ALA A 374 18.57 -12.91 6.99
N TYR A 375 18.79 -12.89 5.68
CA TYR A 375 20.00 -12.38 5.04
C TYR A 375 20.23 -10.91 5.39
N THR A 376 19.21 -10.08 5.30
CA THR A 376 19.32 -8.64 5.61
C THR A 376 19.69 -8.40 7.08
N ARG A 377 19.12 -9.18 8.03
CA ARG A 377 19.51 -9.11 9.43
C ARG A 377 20.97 -9.52 9.66
N GLU A 378 21.46 -10.52 8.93
CA GLU A 378 22.87 -10.91 8.97
C GLU A 378 23.78 -9.78 8.44
N GLN A 379 23.39 -9.14 7.32
CA GLN A 379 24.16 -8.01 6.79
C GLN A 379 24.12 -6.78 7.69
N LEU A 380 22.99 -6.52 8.34
CA LEU A 380 22.85 -5.45 9.33
C LEU A 380 23.81 -5.64 10.51
N ALA A 381 24.04 -6.86 10.96
CA ALA A 381 24.99 -7.15 12.05
C ALA A 381 26.46 -6.91 11.66
N LYS A 382 26.76 -6.67 10.38
CA LYS A 382 28.11 -6.39 9.84
C LYS A 382 28.33 -4.89 9.53
N LEU A 383 27.32 -4.01 9.73
CA LEU A 383 27.44 -2.55 9.63
C LEU A 383 28.15 -1.97 10.87
#